data_27c8b9e9a63407acd351a7fdbe3880fd
#
_entry.id   27c8b9e9a63407acd351a7fdbe3880fd
#
_cell.length_a   1.000
_cell.length_b   1.000
_cell.length_c   1.000
_cell.angle_alpha   90.00
_cell.angle_beta   90.00
_cell.angle_gamma   90.00
#
_symmetry.space_group_name_H-M   'P 1'
#
loop_
_entity.id
_entity.type
_entity.pdbx_description
1 polymer ?
#
loop_
_entity_poly.entity_id
_entity_poly.type
_entity_poly.pdbx_seq_one_letter_code
_entity_poly.pdbx_strand_id
1 'polypeptide(L)'
;SCNGLFTSHRTIDQVFSDELAYLGERVIGTASGGNYTVNRDARWVGVGGGTDGDRVHAVFRDGIGCIVTPPDWDISTTDELPTIDLSYRADTTRLPWPMGDIVTTKSLDPSISESALRAAETWAFERPSPEQKTVSLLILHKGEIVLERYADGFDRTRRTHTWTTAKSIASTLIGMKVDSEKLALDAPL
;
A
#
# COMPACT_ATOMS: atom_id res chain seq x y z
N SER A 1 2.59 1.44 -10.31
CA SER A 1 1.42 2.28 -10.73
C SER A 1 0.09 1.53 -10.74
N CYS A 2 0.01 0.28 -11.17
CA CYS A 2 -1.25 -0.48 -11.24
C CYS A 2 -1.97 -0.54 -9.87
N ASN A 3 -1.32 -0.97 -8.79
CA ASN A 3 -1.93 -0.97 -7.46
C ASN A 3 -2.33 0.44 -6.97
N GLY A 4 -1.54 1.47 -7.30
CA GLY A 4 -1.92 2.85 -6.99
C GLY A 4 -3.23 3.25 -7.63
N LEU A 5 -3.44 2.87 -8.90
CA LEU A 5 -4.66 3.18 -9.64
C LEU A 5 -5.86 2.35 -9.18
N PHE A 6 -5.72 1.02 -9.12
CA PHE A 6 -6.86 0.11 -8.99
C PHE A 6 -7.09 -0.41 -7.57
N THR A 7 -6.05 -0.49 -6.75
CA THR A 7 -6.18 -0.88 -5.33
C THR A 7 -6.38 0.31 -4.41
N SER A 8 -5.64 1.40 -4.67
CA SER A 8 -5.65 2.62 -3.84
C SER A 8 -6.55 3.73 -4.40
N HIS A 9 -7.15 3.52 -5.58
CA HIS A 9 -8.07 4.46 -6.25
C HIS A 9 -7.48 5.87 -6.43
N ARG A 10 -6.19 5.96 -6.73
CA ARG A 10 -5.48 7.22 -6.96
C ARG A 10 -5.51 7.61 -8.43
N THR A 11 -5.29 8.89 -8.70
CA THR A 11 -5.00 9.34 -10.06
C THR A 11 -3.58 8.96 -10.45
N ILE A 12 -3.29 8.98 -11.75
CA ILE A 12 -1.92 8.70 -12.23
C ILE A 12 -0.95 9.76 -11.74
N ASP A 13 -1.36 11.03 -11.68
CA ASP A 13 -0.54 12.13 -11.16
C ASP A 13 -0.19 11.93 -9.69
N GLN A 14 -1.15 11.51 -8.86
CA GLN A 14 -0.91 11.17 -7.46
C GLN A 14 0.05 9.99 -7.31
N VAL A 15 -0.06 8.97 -8.16
CA VAL A 15 0.88 7.83 -8.14
C VAL A 15 2.29 8.30 -8.44
N PHE A 16 2.46 9.16 -9.44
CA PHE A 16 3.80 9.69 -9.78
C PHE A 16 4.33 10.62 -8.69
N SER A 17 3.53 11.56 -8.19
CA SER A 17 3.97 12.52 -7.17
C SER A 17 4.25 11.89 -5.81
N ASP A 18 3.47 10.89 -5.42
CA ASP A 18 3.48 10.37 -4.05
C ASP A 18 4.30 9.09 -3.89
N GLU A 19 4.40 8.27 -4.95
CA GLU A 19 5.03 6.96 -4.85
C GLU A 19 6.26 6.79 -5.74
N LEU A 20 6.34 7.49 -6.86
CA LEU A 20 7.37 7.27 -7.87
C LEU A 20 8.36 8.43 -8.00
N ALA A 21 8.10 9.59 -7.40
CA ALA A 21 8.94 10.78 -7.56
C ALA A 21 10.42 10.53 -7.23
N TYR A 22 10.71 9.67 -6.26
CA TYR A 22 12.08 9.33 -5.85
C TYR A 22 12.89 8.57 -6.92
N LEU A 23 12.22 7.94 -7.89
CA LEU A 23 12.90 7.23 -8.98
C LEU A 23 13.42 8.17 -10.09
N GLY A 24 12.89 9.40 -10.12
CA GLY A 24 13.22 10.40 -11.12
C GLY A 24 12.65 10.10 -12.52
N GLU A 25 12.42 11.14 -13.30
CA GLU A 25 11.76 11.06 -14.62
C GLU A 25 12.53 10.21 -15.64
N ARG A 26 13.86 10.13 -15.52
CA ARG A 26 14.69 9.31 -16.42
C ARG A 26 14.35 7.82 -16.35
N VAL A 27 13.87 7.34 -15.19
CA VAL A 27 13.61 5.91 -14.96
C VAL A 27 12.17 5.56 -15.26
N ILE A 28 11.24 6.42 -14.87
CA ILE A 28 9.81 6.12 -14.90
C ILE A 28 9.02 6.96 -15.90
N GLY A 29 9.62 8.01 -16.47
CA GLY A 29 8.91 9.04 -17.24
C GLY A 29 8.04 9.91 -16.34
N THR A 30 7.02 10.50 -16.89
CA THR A 30 6.06 11.37 -16.20
C THR A 30 4.63 10.83 -16.31
N ALA A 31 3.73 11.35 -15.51
CA ALA A 31 2.31 11.01 -15.58
C ALA A 31 1.67 11.27 -16.95
N SER A 32 2.21 12.25 -17.69
CA SER A 32 1.72 12.62 -19.03
C SER A 32 2.61 12.13 -20.19
N GLY A 33 3.85 11.68 -19.93
CA GLY A 33 4.85 11.38 -20.95
C GLY A 33 5.61 10.07 -20.74
N GLY A 34 5.16 9.21 -19.83
CA GLY A 34 5.80 7.90 -19.60
C GLY A 34 5.46 6.90 -20.71
N ASN A 35 6.40 5.95 -20.95
CA ASN A 35 6.17 4.83 -21.87
C ASN A 35 5.29 3.76 -21.20
N TYR A 36 4.04 4.09 -20.97
CA TYR A 36 3.05 3.18 -20.39
C TYR A 36 1.66 3.42 -20.97
N THR A 37 0.80 2.44 -20.83
CA THR A 37 -0.62 2.50 -21.22
C THR A 37 -1.48 2.06 -20.04
N VAL A 38 -2.59 2.77 -19.80
CA VAL A 38 -3.57 2.39 -18.78
C VAL A 38 -4.87 2.01 -19.47
N ASN A 39 -5.31 0.77 -19.29
CA ASN A 39 -6.66 0.35 -19.65
C ASN A 39 -7.52 0.30 -18.39
N ARG A 40 -8.46 1.25 -18.26
CA ARG A 40 -9.30 1.37 -17.06
C ARG A 40 -10.43 0.35 -17.04
N ASP A 41 -10.93 -0.06 -18.20
CA ASP A 41 -12.04 -1.01 -18.30
C ASP A 41 -11.56 -2.43 -17.97
N ALA A 42 -10.45 -2.86 -18.58
CA ALA A 42 -9.83 -4.14 -18.30
C ALA A 42 -8.88 -4.12 -17.09
N ARG A 43 -8.72 -2.98 -16.43
CA ARG A 43 -7.95 -2.77 -15.21
C ARG A 43 -6.50 -3.27 -15.28
N TRP A 44 -5.75 -2.83 -16.29
CA TRP A 44 -4.33 -3.15 -16.39
C TRP A 44 -3.48 -1.91 -16.75
N VAL A 45 -2.20 -2.02 -16.46
CA VAL A 45 -1.17 -1.06 -16.86
C VAL A 45 -0.09 -1.82 -17.63
N GLY A 46 0.17 -1.40 -18.85
CA GLY A 46 1.27 -1.94 -19.68
C GLY A 46 2.44 -0.96 -19.71
N VAL A 47 3.66 -1.46 -19.58
CA VAL A 47 4.90 -0.66 -19.61
C VAL A 47 5.83 -1.25 -20.67
N GLY A 48 6.52 -0.39 -21.42
CA GLY A 48 7.36 -0.81 -22.55
C GLY A 48 6.57 -0.93 -23.85
N GLY A 49 7.09 -1.70 -24.81
CA GLY A 49 6.44 -1.86 -26.10
C GLY A 49 6.70 -0.69 -27.05
N GLY A 50 7.97 -0.27 -27.17
CA GLY A 50 8.43 0.53 -28.32
C GLY A 50 8.39 -0.32 -29.59
N THR A 51 8.92 0.21 -30.71
CA THR A 51 8.85 -0.44 -32.03
C THR A 51 9.38 -1.88 -32.06
N ASP A 52 10.20 -2.29 -31.10
CA ASP A 52 10.86 -3.61 -31.04
C ASP A 52 10.94 -4.22 -29.63
N GLY A 53 10.15 -3.75 -28.67
CA GLY A 53 10.25 -4.20 -27.28
C GLY A 53 8.99 -4.84 -26.73
N ASP A 54 9.18 -5.90 -25.95
CA ASP A 54 8.09 -6.58 -25.25
C ASP A 54 7.42 -5.65 -24.24
N ARG A 55 6.11 -5.74 -24.17
CA ARG A 55 5.32 -5.01 -23.18
C ARG A 55 5.02 -5.88 -21.96
N VAL A 56 5.39 -5.41 -20.78
CA VAL A 56 5.02 -6.05 -19.52
C VAL A 56 3.71 -5.44 -19.02
N HIS A 57 2.77 -6.28 -18.61
CA HIS A 57 1.49 -5.85 -18.07
C HIS A 57 1.43 -6.13 -16.56
N ALA A 58 0.75 -5.24 -15.84
CA ALA A 58 0.30 -5.46 -14.48
C ALA A 58 -1.23 -5.42 -14.50
N VAL A 59 -1.88 -6.55 -14.24
CA VAL A 59 -3.32 -6.76 -14.34
C VAL A 59 -3.93 -6.80 -12.95
N PHE A 60 -4.93 -5.96 -12.70
CA PHE A 60 -5.64 -5.96 -11.42
C PHE A 60 -6.65 -7.11 -11.35
N ARG A 61 -6.58 -7.85 -10.25
CA ARG A 61 -7.55 -8.92 -9.93
C ARG A 61 -8.15 -8.69 -8.55
N ASP A 62 -9.45 -8.92 -8.46
CA ASP A 62 -10.18 -8.71 -7.20
C ASP A 62 -9.64 -9.64 -6.11
N GLY A 63 -9.48 -9.10 -4.91
CA GLY A 63 -8.94 -9.80 -3.74
C GLY A 63 -7.41 -9.99 -3.71
N ILE A 64 -6.72 -9.81 -4.85
CA ILE A 64 -5.27 -10.00 -4.94
C ILE A 64 -4.54 -8.66 -5.11
N GLY A 65 -5.08 -7.76 -5.92
CA GLY A 65 -4.38 -6.58 -6.41
C GLY A 65 -3.77 -6.81 -7.79
N CYS A 66 -2.64 -6.18 -8.09
CA CYS A 66 -2.05 -6.28 -9.43
C CYS A 66 -1.04 -7.42 -9.52
N ILE A 67 -1.24 -8.26 -10.53
CA ILE A 67 -0.35 -9.36 -10.92
C ILE A 67 0.47 -8.89 -12.13
N VAL A 68 1.80 -9.02 -12.06
CA VAL A 68 2.68 -8.74 -13.19
C VAL A 68 2.77 -9.99 -14.04
N THR A 69 2.49 -9.85 -15.33
CA THR A 69 2.54 -10.95 -16.29
C THR A 69 3.89 -11.01 -17.03
N PRO A 70 4.28 -12.17 -17.56
CA PRO A 70 5.42 -12.28 -18.48
C PRO A 70 5.25 -11.35 -19.71
N PRO A 71 6.34 -10.94 -20.37
CA PRO A 71 6.26 -10.05 -21.53
C PRO A 71 5.47 -10.62 -22.72
N ASP A 72 5.51 -11.93 -22.88
CA ASP A 72 4.86 -12.70 -23.94
C ASP A 72 3.43 -13.17 -23.60
N TRP A 73 2.94 -12.76 -22.40
CA TRP A 73 1.61 -13.18 -21.95
C TRP A 73 0.49 -12.50 -22.75
N ASP A 74 -0.48 -13.29 -23.19
CA ASP A 74 -1.63 -12.78 -23.94
C ASP A 74 -2.58 -12.01 -23.00
N ILE A 75 -2.61 -10.69 -23.16
CA ILE A 75 -3.44 -9.80 -22.34
C ILE A 75 -4.95 -10.07 -22.51
N SER A 76 -5.37 -10.78 -23.57
CA SER A 76 -6.77 -11.15 -23.76
C SER A 76 -7.24 -12.25 -22.80
N THR A 77 -6.31 -12.99 -22.18
CA THR A 77 -6.59 -14.08 -21.23
C THR A 77 -6.59 -13.62 -19.77
N THR A 78 -6.82 -12.33 -19.50
CA THR A 78 -6.84 -11.78 -18.13
C THR A 78 -7.80 -12.51 -17.19
N ASP A 79 -8.89 -13.06 -17.72
CA ASP A 79 -9.89 -13.76 -16.90
C ASP A 79 -9.40 -15.13 -16.38
N GLU A 80 -8.32 -15.67 -16.94
CA GLU A 80 -7.67 -16.87 -16.45
C GLU A 80 -6.84 -16.63 -15.18
N LEU A 81 -6.48 -15.36 -14.91
CA LEU A 81 -5.74 -15.01 -13.68
C LEU A 81 -6.63 -15.18 -12.45
N PRO A 82 -6.07 -15.65 -11.33
CA PRO A 82 -6.83 -15.92 -10.13
C PRO A 82 -7.47 -14.67 -9.52
N THR A 83 -8.57 -14.88 -8.81
CA THR A 83 -9.22 -13.91 -7.93
C THR A 83 -9.40 -14.52 -6.54
N ILE A 84 -9.56 -13.69 -5.52
CA ILE A 84 -9.88 -14.15 -4.16
C ILE A 84 -11.18 -13.48 -3.73
N ASP A 85 -12.17 -14.31 -3.35
CA ASP A 85 -13.39 -13.82 -2.72
C ASP A 85 -13.07 -13.32 -1.31
N LEU A 86 -13.39 -12.06 -1.05
CA LEU A 86 -13.19 -11.40 0.24
C LEU A 86 -14.51 -11.24 1.02
N SER A 87 -15.59 -11.82 0.55
CA SER A 87 -16.94 -11.72 1.18
C SER A 87 -16.98 -12.28 2.61
N TYR A 88 -16.01 -13.16 2.95
CA TYR A 88 -15.87 -13.72 4.30
C TYR A 88 -15.25 -12.76 5.33
N ARG A 89 -14.77 -11.59 4.91
CA ARG A 89 -14.20 -10.62 5.85
C ARG A 89 -15.26 -10.10 6.80
N ALA A 90 -14.93 -10.11 8.10
CA ALA A 90 -15.80 -9.52 9.10
C ALA A 90 -16.00 -8.02 8.83
N ASP A 91 -17.20 -7.53 9.08
CA ASP A 91 -17.48 -6.09 9.07
C ASP A 91 -16.84 -5.45 10.33
N THR A 92 -15.69 -4.81 10.15
CA THR A 92 -14.95 -4.13 11.21
C THR A 92 -15.52 -2.77 11.56
N THR A 93 -16.41 -2.21 10.73
CA THR A 93 -16.95 -0.85 10.91
C THR A 93 -17.79 -0.70 12.18
N ARG A 94 -18.27 -1.80 12.73
CA ARG A 94 -19.10 -1.85 13.96
C ARG A 94 -18.34 -2.31 15.19
N LEU A 95 -17.07 -2.65 15.05
CA LEU A 95 -16.26 -3.14 16.15
C LEU A 95 -15.38 -2.01 16.72
N PRO A 96 -15.18 -1.97 18.05
CA PRO A 96 -14.26 -1.03 18.64
C PRO A 96 -12.81 -1.41 18.35
N TRP A 97 -11.94 -0.40 18.32
CA TRP A 97 -10.49 -0.60 18.32
C TRP A 97 -10.04 -1.46 19.52
N PRO A 98 -9.09 -2.40 19.38
CA PRO A 98 -8.28 -2.67 18.18
C PRO A 98 -8.89 -3.71 17.21
N MET A 99 -10.07 -4.24 17.49
CA MET A 99 -10.70 -5.28 16.66
C MET A 99 -11.44 -4.71 15.44
N GLY A 100 -11.68 -3.40 15.42
CA GLY A 100 -12.38 -2.72 14.33
C GLY A 100 -12.09 -1.22 14.28
N ASP A 101 -12.96 -0.51 13.57
CA ASP A 101 -12.71 0.86 13.12
C ASP A 101 -13.27 1.94 14.05
N ILE A 102 -14.00 1.55 15.12
CA ILE A 102 -14.55 2.52 16.08
C ILE A 102 -13.47 2.92 17.08
N VAL A 103 -12.93 4.12 16.89
CA VAL A 103 -11.97 4.73 17.83
C VAL A 103 -12.72 5.65 18.77
N THR A 104 -12.66 5.36 20.08
CA THR A 104 -13.22 6.24 21.10
C THR A 104 -12.15 7.25 21.54
N THR A 105 -12.45 8.53 21.36
CA THR A 105 -11.58 9.60 21.85
C THR A 105 -11.57 9.60 23.38
N LYS A 106 -10.40 9.38 23.96
CA LYS A 106 -10.15 9.45 25.39
C LYS A 106 -9.24 10.64 25.70
N SER A 107 -9.26 11.12 26.94
CA SER A 107 -8.22 12.04 27.41
C SER A 107 -6.85 11.36 27.35
N LEU A 108 -5.82 12.10 26.97
CA LEU A 108 -4.45 11.60 26.98
C LEU A 108 -4.06 11.09 28.39
N ASP A 109 -3.37 9.96 28.41
CA ASP A 109 -2.73 9.47 29.65
C ASP A 109 -1.80 10.56 30.20
N PRO A 110 -1.86 10.91 31.50
CA PRO A 110 -1.03 11.96 32.08
C PRO A 110 0.49 11.76 31.89
N SER A 111 0.93 10.55 31.61
CA SER A 111 2.33 10.26 31.30
C SER A 111 2.75 10.68 29.87
N ILE A 112 1.81 11.05 29.00
CA ILE A 112 2.08 11.46 27.63
C ILE A 112 2.19 12.99 27.57
N SER A 113 3.32 13.46 27.05
CA SER A 113 3.52 14.88 26.76
C SER A 113 2.82 15.27 25.47
N GLU A 114 1.78 16.08 25.56
CA GLU A 114 1.07 16.61 24.39
C GLU A 114 1.98 17.46 23.48
N SER A 115 2.93 18.19 24.08
CA SER A 115 3.91 18.97 23.31
C SER A 115 4.89 18.06 22.53
N ALA A 116 5.26 16.92 23.10
CA ALA A 116 6.10 15.95 22.41
C ALA A 116 5.36 15.27 21.25
N LEU A 117 4.06 14.96 21.41
CA LEU A 117 3.24 14.46 20.31
C LEU A 117 3.15 15.47 19.16
N ARG A 118 2.90 16.75 19.47
CA ARG A 118 2.88 17.81 18.46
C ARG A 118 4.24 17.97 17.77
N ALA A 119 5.33 17.90 18.51
CA ALA A 119 6.67 17.97 17.92
C ALA A 119 6.95 16.79 16.98
N ALA A 120 6.54 15.58 17.37
CA ALA A 120 6.65 14.38 16.52
C ALA A 120 5.81 14.51 15.24
N GLU A 121 4.59 15.02 15.36
CA GLU A 121 3.69 15.30 14.24
C GLU A 121 4.30 16.29 13.27
N THR A 122 4.77 17.44 13.75
CA THR A 122 5.45 18.46 12.96
C THR A 122 6.67 17.86 12.25
N TRP A 123 7.52 17.17 12.99
CA TRP A 123 8.71 16.53 12.42
C TRP A 123 8.36 15.51 11.32
N ALA A 124 7.29 14.74 11.48
CA ALA A 124 6.89 13.75 10.52
C ALA A 124 6.37 14.35 9.20
N PHE A 125 5.59 15.44 9.27
CA PHE A 125 4.92 16.01 8.09
C PHE A 125 5.64 17.20 7.47
N GLU A 126 6.43 17.94 8.25
CA GLU A 126 7.21 19.09 7.76
C GLU A 126 8.64 18.65 7.42
N ARG A 127 8.79 17.88 6.34
CA ARG A 127 10.08 17.35 5.91
C ARG A 127 10.81 18.34 5.01
N PRO A 128 12.15 18.41 5.10
CA PRO A 128 12.96 19.37 4.31
C PRO A 128 13.01 19.08 2.82
N SER A 129 12.69 17.86 2.41
CA SER A 129 12.74 17.41 1.02
C SER A 129 11.40 16.85 0.58
N PRO A 130 10.89 17.20 -0.60
CA PRO A 130 9.61 16.71 -1.13
C PRO A 130 9.59 15.19 -1.34
N GLU A 131 10.77 14.54 -1.49
CA GLU A 131 10.86 13.07 -1.58
C GLU A 131 10.62 12.39 -0.23
N GLN A 132 10.81 13.12 0.87
CA GLN A 132 10.55 12.64 2.22
C GLN A 132 9.07 12.90 2.57
N LYS A 133 8.17 12.14 1.98
CA LYS A 133 6.74 12.34 2.15
C LYS A 133 6.15 11.36 3.17
N THR A 134 5.60 11.90 4.26
CA THR A 134 4.79 11.14 5.21
C THR A 134 3.32 11.26 4.81
N VAL A 135 2.65 10.14 4.61
CA VAL A 135 1.23 10.10 4.22
C VAL A 135 0.31 9.77 5.40
N SER A 136 0.83 9.11 6.43
CA SER A 136 0.09 8.81 7.66
C SER A 136 1.04 8.66 8.84
N LEU A 137 0.58 9.05 10.01
CA LEU A 137 1.25 8.84 11.29
C LEU A 137 0.23 8.33 12.30
N LEU A 138 0.53 7.19 12.89
CA LEU A 138 -0.26 6.58 13.95
C LEU A 138 0.64 6.31 15.15
N ILE A 139 0.29 6.84 16.31
CA ILE A 139 1.00 6.58 17.58
C ILE A 139 0.04 5.91 18.55
N LEU A 140 0.49 4.79 19.10
CA LEU A 140 -0.24 4.02 20.11
C LEU A 140 0.47 4.06 21.44
N HIS A 141 -0.30 4.15 22.52
CA HIS A 141 0.17 3.99 23.88
C HIS A 141 -0.76 3.05 24.64
N LYS A 142 -0.21 1.98 25.22
CA LYS A 142 -0.99 0.94 25.93
C LYS A 142 -2.17 0.38 25.11
N GLY A 143 -1.99 0.23 23.80
CA GLY A 143 -3.03 -0.26 22.88
C GLY A 143 -4.06 0.77 22.43
N GLU A 144 -4.01 1.99 22.95
CA GLU A 144 -4.91 3.08 22.57
C GLU A 144 -4.25 4.01 21.56
N ILE A 145 -5.00 4.51 20.59
CA ILE A 145 -4.53 5.51 19.63
C ILE A 145 -4.45 6.86 20.34
N VAL A 146 -3.24 7.43 20.41
CA VAL A 146 -3.00 8.72 21.04
C VAL A 146 -2.73 9.84 20.04
N LEU A 147 -2.35 9.48 18.81
CA LEU A 147 -2.25 10.40 17.69
C LEU A 147 -2.51 9.64 16.39
N GLU A 148 -3.36 10.21 15.55
CA GLU A 148 -3.65 9.74 14.20
C GLU A 148 -3.73 10.96 13.29
N ARG A 149 -2.86 11.01 12.27
CA ARG A 149 -2.83 12.10 11.28
C ARG A 149 -2.54 11.57 9.89
N TYR A 150 -3.14 12.21 8.91
CA TYR A 150 -2.98 11.93 7.48
C TYR A 150 -2.59 13.19 6.73
N ALA A 151 -1.82 13.02 5.66
CA ALA A 151 -1.56 14.09 4.71
C ALA A 151 -2.82 14.38 3.88
N ASP A 152 -2.84 15.54 3.21
CA ASP A 152 -3.95 15.93 2.34
C ASP A 152 -4.21 14.86 1.27
N GLY A 153 -5.48 14.49 1.10
CA GLY A 153 -5.91 13.43 0.18
C GLY A 153 -5.75 12.00 0.70
N PHE A 154 -5.31 11.84 1.96
CA PHE A 154 -5.23 10.54 2.64
C PHE A 154 -6.16 10.50 3.85
N ASP A 155 -6.61 9.31 4.18
CA ASP A 155 -7.42 8.99 5.36
C ASP A 155 -7.18 7.55 5.81
N ARG A 156 -7.85 7.11 6.88
CA ARG A 156 -7.73 5.76 7.44
C ARG A 156 -8.12 4.65 6.47
N THR A 157 -8.92 4.94 5.47
CA THR A 157 -9.41 3.96 4.49
C THR A 157 -8.50 3.84 3.27
N ARG A 158 -7.59 4.82 3.09
CA ARG A 158 -6.70 4.87 1.95
C ARG A 158 -5.62 3.79 2.04
N ARG A 159 -5.61 2.90 1.08
CA ARG A 159 -4.56 1.88 0.95
C ARG A 159 -3.30 2.50 0.37
N THR A 160 -2.19 2.30 1.05
CA THR A 160 -0.87 2.80 0.66
C THR A 160 0.08 1.62 0.40
N HIS A 161 1.11 1.86 -0.41
CA HIS A 161 2.21 0.91 -0.55
C HIS A 161 3.02 0.86 0.75
N THR A 162 3.20 -0.33 1.28
CA THR A 162 3.98 -0.54 2.51
C THR A 162 5.42 -0.92 2.23
N TRP A 163 5.78 -1.13 0.95
CA TRP A 163 7.12 -1.49 0.51
C TRP A 163 7.71 -2.64 1.37
N THR A 164 8.89 -2.41 1.88
CA THR A 164 9.64 -3.41 2.66
C THR A 164 8.99 -3.77 4.02
N THR A 165 8.06 -2.97 4.53
CA THR A 165 7.25 -3.34 5.72
C THR A 165 6.52 -4.69 5.50
N ALA A 166 6.22 -5.05 4.26
CA ALA A 166 5.68 -6.36 3.91
C ALA A 166 6.58 -7.53 4.36
N LYS A 167 7.90 -7.32 4.49
CA LYS A 167 8.83 -8.34 5.02
C LYS A 167 8.55 -8.64 6.49
N SER A 168 8.23 -7.65 7.28
CA SER A 168 7.86 -7.84 8.70
C SER A 168 6.54 -8.62 8.82
N ILE A 169 5.58 -8.34 7.92
CA ILE A 169 4.33 -9.11 7.86
C ILE A 169 4.63 -10.57 7.48
N ALA A 170 5.45 -10.80 6.46
CA ALA A 170 5.86 -12.15 6.06
C ALA A 170 6.57 -12.90 7.21
N SER A 171 7.49 -12.23 7.92
CA SER A 171 8.15 -12.79 9.11
C SER A 171 7.16 -13.19 10.20
N THR A 172 6.15 -12.35 10.46
CA THR A 172 5.08 -12.67 11.42
C THR A 172 4.29 -13.91 10.99
N LEU A 173 3.92 -14.00 9.72
CA LEU A 173 3.18 -15.16 9.19
C LEU A 173 4.01 -16.45 9.25
N ILE A 174 5.31 -16.38 9.02
CA ILE A 174 6.25 -17.50 9.20
C ILE A 174 6.26 -17.89 10.68
N GLY A 175 6.41 -16.93 11.59
CA GLY A 175 6.37 -17.18 13.04
C GLY A 175 5.09 -17.91 13.47
N MET A 176 3.92 -17.52 12.96
CA MET A 176 2.65 -18.21 13.22
C MET A 176 2.66 -19.64 12.70
N LYS A 177 3.33 -19.92 11.56
CA LYS A 177 3.47 -21.29 11.04
C LYS A 177 4.40 -22.14 11.91
N VAL A 178 5.48 -21.56 12.42
CA VAL A 178 6.40 -22.21 13.37
C VAL A 178 5.68 -22.53 14.67
N ASP A 179 4.95 -21.57 15.23
CA ASP A 179 4.17 -21.75 16.46
C ASP A 179 3.11 -22.86 16.32
N SER A 180 2.50 -22.98 15.14
CA SER A 180 1.55 -24.07 14.82
C SER A 180 2.21 -25.39 14.41
N GLU A 181 3.51 -25.55 14.60
CA GLU A 181 4.31 -26.75 14.27
C GLU A 181 4.26 -27.18 12.79
N LYS A 182 3.84 -26.28 11.89
CA LYS A 182 3.75 -26.53 10.44
C LYS A 182 5.01 -26.16 9.67
N LEU A 183 5.97 -25.55 10.35
CA LEU A 183 7.25 -25.15 9.79
C LEU A 183 8.32 -25.22 10.88
N ALA A 184 9.49 -25.76 10.55
CA ALA A 184 10.67 -25.67 11.39
C ALA A 184 11.65 -24.64 10.80
N LEU A 185 12.19 -23.76 11.63
CA LEU A 185 13.14 -22.72 11.16
C LEU A 185 14.42 -23.30 10.56
N ASP A 186 14.84 -24.47 11.04
CA ASP A 186 16.05 -25.16 10.58
C ASP A 186 15.78 -26.16 9.43
N ALA A 187 14.55 -26.23 8.92
CA ALA A 187 14.24 -27.06 7.77
C ALA A 187 14.90 -26.47 6.50
N PRO A 188 15.57 -27.30 5.68
CA PRO A 188 16.09 -26.86 4.40
C PRO A 188 14.93 -26.45 3.46
N LEU A 189 15.18 -25.46 2.60
CA LEU A 189 14.26 -25.00 1.56
C LEU A 189 14.22 -25.98 0.40
#